data_12dbaff01e504b08a6547471f762547e
#
_entry.id   12dbaff01e504b08a6547471f762547e
#
_cell.length_a   1.000
_cell.length_b   1.000
_cell.length_c   1.000
_cell.angle_alpha   90.00
_cell.angle_beta   90.00
_cell.angle_gamma   90.00
#
_symmetry.space_group_name_H-M   'P 1'
#
loop_
_entity.id
_entity.type
_entity.pdbx_description
1 polymer ?
#
loop_
_entity_poly.entity_id
_entity_poly.type
_entity_poly.pdbx_seq_one_letter_code
_entity_poly.pdbx_strand_id
1 'polypeptide(L)'
;AAHRPEIHEALRRVYLDFSMADAERIKEIERTTNHDVKAVEYFIKERMDAAGLGAYREFVHFGLTSQDINNTALPLSVKEALEEVYYPALDSVMSVLYRYAEAWEEIAMPAKTHGQPASPTRLGKEIRVFAYRLEQQLALLRAVPISAKFGGATGNFNAHHAAYPQTDWRAFADRFVSERLGLVREAWTTQISNYDN
;
A
#
# COMPACT_ATOMS: atom_id res chain seq x y z
N ALA A 1 28.89 8.02 2.79
CA ALA A 1 28.91 7.99 1.33
C ALA A 1 28.42 9.34 0.82
N ALA A 2 29.11 9.95 -0.16
CA ALA A 2 28.68 11.21 -0.73
C ALA A 2 27.32 11.02 -1.40
N HIS A 3 26.38 11.93 -1.12
CA HIS A 3 25.10 11.99 -1.79
C HIS A 3 25.36 12.25 -3.28
N ARG A 4 24.91 11.32 -4.14
CA ARG A 4 25.06 11.40 -5.60
C ARG A 4 23.67 11.47 -6.25
N PRO A 5 23.13 12.68 -6.48
CA PRO A 5 21.79 12.87 -7.02
C PRO A 5 21.54 12.14 -8.34
N GLU A 6 22.58 12.11 -9.21
CA GLU A 6 22.52 11.45 -10.52
C GLU A 6 22.26 9.94 -10.44
N ILE A 7 22.81 9.26 -9.42
CA ILE A 7 22.56 7.84 -9.19
C ILE A 7 21.11 7.62 -8.74
N HIS A 8 20.63 8.47 -7.84
CA HIS A 8 19.25 8.38 -7.36
C HIS A 8 18.23 8.62 -8.47
N GLU A 9 18.52 9.57 -9.37
CA GLU A 9 17.64 9.83 -10.52
C GLU A 9 17.63 8.65 -11.50
N ALA A 10 18.80 8.10 -11.84
CA ALA A 10 18.89 6.93 -12.70
C ALA A 10 18.14 5.72 -12.14
N LEU A 11 18.22 5.49 -10.82
CA LEU A 11 17.47 4.41 -10.16
C LEU A 11 15.95 4.65 -10.17
N ARG A 12 15.50 5.90 -9.98
CA ARG A 12 14.08 6.24 -10.07
C ARG A 12 13.52 6.03 -11.46
N ARG A 13 14.30 6.29 -12.51
CA ARG A 13 13.89 6.03 -13.89
C ARG A 13 13.51 4.57 -14.13
N VAL A 14 14.08 3.61 -13.41
CA VAL A 14 13.76 2.20 -13.54
C VAL A 14 12.24 1.92 -13.28
N TYR A 15 11.63 2.64 -12.35
CA TYR A 15 10.19 2.48 -12.09
C TYR A 15 9.33 3.56 -12.74
N LEU A 16 9.82 4.79 -12.89
CA LEU A 16 9.06 5.87 -13.54
C LEU A 16 8.82 5.63 -15.03
N ASP A 17 9.81 5.07 -15.71
CA ASP A 17 9.77 4.77 -17.13
C ASP A 17 9.38 3.30 -17.40
N PHE A 18 8.84 2.59 -16.39
CA PHE A 18 8.46 1.19 -16.47
C PHE A 18 7.39 0.95 -17.53
N SER A 19 7.62 -0.03 -18.39
CA SER A 19 6.77 -0.34 -19.54
C SER A 19 6.29 -1.78 -19.57
N MET A 20 5.39 -2.10 -20.48
CA MET A 20 4.95 -3.47 -20.73
C MET A 20 6.13 -4.37 -21.15
N ALA A 21 7.08 -3.85 -21.95
CA ALA A 21 8.27 -4.61 -22.35
C ALA A 21 9.17 -4.94 -21.14
N ASP A 22 9.23 -4.07 -20.13
CA ASP A 22 9.94 -4.36 -18.89
C ASP A 22 9.25 -5.46 -18.08
N ALA A 23 7.92 -5.45 -18.03
CA ALA A 23 7.16 -6.50 -17.39
C ALA A 23 7.37 -7.86 -18.09
N GLU A 24 7.37 -7.88 -19.41
CA GLU A 24 7.66 -9.08 -20.21
C GLU A 24 9.09 -9.58 -19.95
N ARG A 25 10.07 -8.65 -19.87
CA ARG A 25 11.46 -9.02 -19.53
C ARG A 25 11.57 -9.65 -18.14
N ILE A 26 10.89 -9.11 -17.14
CA ILE A 26 10.82 -9.70 -15.79
C ILE A 26 10.24 -11.11 -15.85
N LYS A 27 9.14 -11.31 -16.59
CA LYS A 27 8.51 -12.65 -16.75
C LYS A 27 9.41 -13.63 -17.50
N GLU A 28 10.23 -13.16 -18.43
CA GLU A 28 11.23 -13.99 -19.08
C GLU A 28 12.31 -14.47 -18.09
N ILE A 29 12.84 -13.57 -17.27
CA ILE A 29 13.82 -13.89 -16.21
C ILE A 29 13.19 -14.88 -15.21
N GLU A 30 11.93 -14.67 -14.83
CA GLU A 30 11.21 -15.52 -13.89
C GLU A 30 11.08 -16.96 -14.37
N ARG A 31 10.95 -17.21 -15.67
CA ARG A 31 10.91 -18.59 -16.24
C ARG A 31 12.17 -19.40 -15.91
N THR A 32 13.31 -18.73 -15.72
CA THR A 32 14.58 -19.36 -15.36
C THR A 32 14.79 -19.42 -13.85
N THR A 33 14.46 -18.34 -13.15
CA THR A 33 14.68 -18.24 -11.71
C THR A 33 13.63 -18.99 -10.89
N ASN A 34 12.44 -19.23 -11.46
CA ASN A 34 11.25 -19.74 -10.75
C ASN A 34 10.92 -18.95 -9.47
N HIS A 35 11.19 -17.65 -9.49
CA HIS A 35 11.01 -16.80 -8.32
C HIS A 35 10.74 -15.34 -8.77
N ASP A 36 9.59 -14.82 -8.38
CA ASP A 36 9.07 -13.49 -8.75
C ASP A 36 9.99 -12.34 -8.33
N VAL A 37 10.24 -12.18 -7.04
CA VAL A 37 11.08 -11.10 -6.51
C VAL A 37 12.52 -11.19 -7.01
N LYS A 38 13.06 -12.42 -7.19
CA LYS A 38 14.39 -12.60 -7.75
C LYS A 38 14.46 -12.15 -9.21
N ALA A 39 13.40 -12.34 -9.98
CA ALA A 39 13.31 -11.87 -11.35
C ALA A 39 13.35 -10.32 -11.40
N VAL A 40 12.61 -9.66 -10.52
CA VAL A 40 12.65 -8.19 -10.39
C VAL A 40 14.04 -7.71 -9.96
N GLU A 41 14.69 -8.39 -9.02
CA GLU A 41 16.06 -8.07 -8.59
C GLU A 41 17.03 -8.11 -9.79
N TYR A 42 16.99 -9.17 -10.60
CA TYR A 42 17.87 -9.29 -11.77
C TYR A 42 17.55 -8.24 -12.83
N PHE A 43 16.28 -7.96 -13.08
CA PHE A 43 15.88 -6.88 -13.97
C PHE A 43 16.45 -5.53 -13.52
N ILE A 44 16.34 -5.18 -12.24
CA ILE A 44 16.92 -3.93 -11.71
C ILE A 44 18.44 -3.92 -11.89
N LYS A 45 19.13 -5.03 -11.64
CA LYS A 45 20.58 -5.16 -11.84
C LYS A 45 20.96 -4.98 -13.33
N GLU A 46 20.20 -5.54 -14.27
CA GLU A 46 20.39 -5.30 -15.72
C GLU A 46 20.26 -3.79 -16.07
N ARG A 47 19.24 -3.11 -15.53
CA ARG A 47 19.04 -1.68 -15.72
C ARG A 47 20.17 -0.85 -15.12
N MET A 48 20.68 -1.24 -13.95
CA MET A 48 21.83 -0.58 -13.32
C MET A 48 23.09 -0.76 -14.15
N ASP A 49 23.37 -1.94 -14.67
CA ASP A 49 24.52 -2.19 -15.54
C ASP A 49 24.44 -1.33 -16.81
N ALA A 50 23.26 -1.26 -17.45
CA ALA A 50 23.04 -0.40 -18.62
C ALA A 50 23.20 1.10 -18.33
N ALA A 51 22.93 1.53 -17.09
CA ALA A 51 23.13 2.90 -16.64
C ALA A 51 24.56 3.20 -16.13
N GLY A 52 25.49 2.24 -16.21
CA GLY A 52 26.85 2.39 -15.70
C GLY A 52 26.97 2.32 -14.16
N LEU A 53 25.96 1.81 -13.50
CA LEU A 53 25.86 1.70 -12.03
C LEU A 53 26.20 0.29 -11.51
N GLY A 54 26.82 -0.56 -12.31
CA GLY A 54 27.11 -1.96 -11.96
C GLY A 54 27.91 -2.14 -10.66
N ALA A 55 28.75 -1.19 -10.27
CA ALA A 55 29.46 -1.21 -9.01
C ALA A 55 28.56 -1.18 -7.76
N TYR A 56 27.29 -0.78 -7.92
CA TYR A 56 26.31 -0.65 -6.83
C TYR A 56 25.23 -1.74 -6.85
N ARG A 57 25.24 -2.62 -7.84
CA ARG A 57 24.14 -3.59 -8.06
C ARG A 57 23.93 -4.58 -6.91
N GLU A 58 24.97 -4.85 -6.11
CA GLU A 58 24.87 -5.75 -4.95
C GLU A 58 24.13 -5.12 -3.75
N PHE A 59 23.82 -3.82 -3.81
CA PHE A 59 22.90 -3.18 -2.87
C PHE A 59 21.42 -3.41 -3.20
N VAL A 60 21.11 -3.89 -4.40
CA VAL A 60 19.74 -4.30 -4.74
C VAL A 60 19.39 -5.51 -3.89
N HIS A 61 18.25 -5.44 -3.18
CA HIS A 61 17.79 -6.51 -2.27
C HIS A 61 18.76 -6.81 -1.11
N PHE A 62 19.59 -5.84 -0.73
CA PHE A 62 20.60 -5.99 0.32
C PHE A 62 19.99 -6.38 1.68
N GLY A 63 20.34 -7.56 2.19
CA GLY A 63 19.87 -8.07 3.48
C GLY A 63 18.36 -8.37 3.57
N LEU A 64 17.60 -8.17 2.49
CA LEU A 64 16.17 -8.39 2.46
C LEU A 64 15.82 -9.85 2.12
N THR A 65 14.62 -10.25 2.46
CA THR A 65 13.96 -11.44 1.94
C THR A 65 12.86 -11.03 0.97
N SER A 66 12.40 -11.94 0.11
CA SER A 66 11.30 -11.66 -0.84
C SER A 66 10.03 -11.14 -0.15
N GLN A 67 9.78 -11.57 1.07
CA GLN A 67 8.61 -11.12 1.84
C GLN A 67 8.76 -9.69 2.41
N ASP A 68 9.97 -9.16 2.53
CA ASP A 68 10.15 -7.72 2.78
C ASP A 68 9.63 -6.90 1.58
N ILE A 69 9.77 -7.43 0.37
CA ILE A 69 9.29 -6.77 -0.85
C ILE A 69 7.79 -6.96 -1.02
N ASN A 70 7.29 -8.21 -0.99
CA ASN A 70 5.88 -8.51 -1.20
C ASN A 70 4.99 -7.91 -0.10
N ASN A 71 5.42 -8.00 1.18
CA ASN A 71 4.68 -7.43 2.31
C ASN A 71 4.90 -5.90 2.48
N THR A 72 5.41 -5.25 1.48
CA THR A 72 5.52 -3.78 1.37
C THR A 72 4.89 -3.29 0.08
N ALA A 73 5.17 -3.93 -1.05
CA ALA A 73 4.60 -3.55 -2.35
C ALA A 73 3.08 -3.73 -2.41
N LEU A 74 2.55 -4.86 -1.91
CA LEU A 74 1.11 -5.10 -1.90
C LEU A 74 0.35 -4.12 -1.00
N PRO A 75 0.73 -3.90 0.28
CA PRO A 75 0.10 -2.87 1.09
C PRO A 75 0.18 -1.46 0.49
N LEU A 76 1.30 -1.10 -0.13
CA LEU A 76 1.42 0.19 -0.82
C LEU A 76 0.41 0.30 -1.96
N SER A 77 0.28 -0.73 -2.80
CA SER A 77 -0.71 -0.76 -3.90
C SER A 77 -2.15 -0.68 -3.38
N VAL A 78 -2.46 -1.36 -2.26
CA VAL A 78 -3.78 -1.28 -1.61
C VAL A 78 -4.04 0.13 -1.10
N LYS A 79 -3.05 0.76 -0.45
CA LYS A 79 -3.15 2.15 0.02
C LYS A 79 -3.48 3.10 -1.12
N GLU A 80 -2.71 3.04 -2.21
CA GLU A 80 -2.91 3.89 -3.39
C GLU A 80 -4.30 3.65 -4.02
N ALA A 81 -4.72 2.41 -4.16
CA ALA A 81 -6.06 2.07 -4.68
C ALA A 81 -7.20 2.61 -3.79
N LEU A 82 -7.03 2.55 -2.47
CA LEU A 82 -8.00 3.13 -1.53
C LEU A 82 -8.05 4.66 -1.62
N GLU A 83 -6.88 5.31 -1.61
CA GLU A 83 -6.79 6.78 -1.59
C GLU A 83 -7.16 7.42 -2.93
N GLU A 84 -6.73 6.84 -4.05
CA GLU A 84 -6.91 7.43 -5.37
C GLU A 84 -8.23 7.04 -6.06
N VAL A 85 -8.79 5.88 -5.72
CA VAL A 85 -9.97 5.35 -6.43
C VAL A 85 -11.15 5.13 -5.48
N TYR A 86 -10.96 4.30 -4.46
CA TYR A 86 -12.09 3.83 -3.65
C TYR A 86 -12.72 4.95 -2.80
N TYR A 87 -11.93 5.70 -2.06
CA TYR A 87 -12.45 6.78 -1.21
C TYR A 87 -13.12 7.89 -2.03
N PRO A 88 -12.54 8.40 -3.12
CA PRO A 88 -13.22 9.40 -3.96
C PRO A 88 -14.53 8.90 -4.56
N ALA A 89 -14.58 7.63 -4.99
CA ALA A 89 -15.81 7.04 -5.51
C ALA A 89 -16.90 6.92 -4.43
N LEU A 90 -16.54 6.49 -3.23
CA LEU A 90 -17.47 6.39 -2.11
C LEU A 90 -17.96 7.77 -1.63
N ASP A 91 -17.05 8.75 -1.55
CA ASP A 91 -17.40 10.14 -1.21
C ASP A 91 -18.40 10.72 -2.24
N SER A 92 -18.28 10.37 -3.51
CA SER A 92 -19.26 10.74 -4.55
C SER A 92 -20.63 10.12 -4.28
N VAL A 93 -20.70 8.84 -3.93
CA VAL A 93 -21.96 8.17 -3.57
C VAL A 93 -22.58 8.81 -2.33
N MET A 94 -21.78 9.07 -1.30
CA MET A 94 -22.25 9.71 -0.07
C MET A 94 -22.80 11.12 -0.32
N SER A 95 -22.13 11.89 -1.17
CA SER A 95 -22.59 13.22 -1.58
C SER A 95 -23.96 13.20 -2.25
N VAL A 96 -24.23 12.18 -3.08
CA VAL A 96 -25.54 11.98 -3.69
C VAL A 96 -26.60 11.63 -2.65
N LEU A 97 -26.30 10.74 -1.71
CA LEU A 97 -27.22 10.37 -0.64
C LEU A 97 -27.55 11.58 0.26
N TYR A 98 -26.56 12.39 0.63
CA TYR A 98 -26.81 13.62 1.41
C TYR A 98 -27.66 14.62 0.66
N ARG A 99 -27.39 14.85 -0.61
CA ARG A 99 -28.20 15.73 -1.46
C ARG A 99 -29.66 15.30 -1.51
N TYR A 100 -29.94 13.99 -1.65
CA TYR A 100 -31.32 13.50 -1.62
C TYR A 100 -31.91 13.53 -0.21
N ALA A 101 -31.14 13.27 0.82
CA ALA A 101 -31.61 13.40 2.20
C ALA A 101 -32.06 14.82 2.51
N GLU A 102 -31.34 15.82 2.03
CA GLU A 102 -31.68 17.23 2.17
C GLU A 102 -32.89 17.60 1.30
N ALA A 103 -32.86 17.26 0.00
CA ALA A 103 -33.95 17.58 -0.93
C ALA A 103 -35.29 16.98 -0.52
N TRP A 104 -35.31 15.86 0.19
CA TRP A 104 -36.51 15.16 0.62
C TRP A 104 -36.78 15.25 2.13
N GLU A 105 -36.14 16.20 2.81
CA GLU A 105 -36.27 16.38 4.25
C GLU A 105 -37.72 16.62 4.69
N GLU A 106 -38.50 17.39 3.90
CA GLU A 106 -39.90 17.73 4.21
C GLU A 106 -40.91 16.73 3.69
N ILE A 107 -40.51 15.68 2.96
CA ILE A 107 -41.43 14.68 2.43
C ILE A 107 -41.84 13.71 3.52
N ALA A 108 -43.09 13.82 3.98
CA ALA A 108 -43.66 12.89 4.95
C ALA A 108 -43.99 11.54 4.27
N MET A 109 -43.70 10.46 4.98
CA MET A 109 -44.04 9.11 4.54
C MET A 109 -44.45 8.21 5.72
N PRO A 110 -45.30 7.18 5.53
CA PRO A 110 -45.51 6.18 6.56
C PRO A 110 -44.27 5.31 6.74
N ALA A 111 -43.77 5.19 7.95
CA ALA A 111 -42.80 4.14 8.28
C ALA A 111 -43.47 2.77 8.32
N LYS A 112 -42.69 1.72 8.30
CA LYS A 112 -43.18 0.34 8.43
C LYS A 112 -42.43 -0.41 9.52
N THR A 113 -43.15 -1.22 10.29
CA THR A 113 -42.58 -2.19 11.20
C THR A 113 -43.22 -3.55 10.91
N HIS A 114 -42.40 -4.59 10.81
CA HIS A 114 -42.87 -5.94 10.41
C HIS A 114 -43.72 -5.94 9.12
N GLY A 115 -43.41 -5.03 8.16
CA GLY A 115 -44.17 -4.89 6.92
C GLY A 115 -45.52 -4.16 7.04
N GLN A 116 -45.93 -3.73 8.25
CA GLN A 116 -47.17 -3.03 8.52
C GLN A 116 -46.96 -1.51 8.65
N PRO A 117 -47.93 -0.66 8.29
CA PRO A 117 -47.86 0.79 8.53
C PRO A 117 -47.57 1.07 10.03
N ALA A 118 -46.68 2.00 10.25
CA ALA A 118 -46.28 2.48 11.59
C ALA A 118 -46.34 4.01 11.65
N SER A 119 -45.69 4.59 12.65
CA SER A 119 -45.64 6.05 12.81
C SER A 119 -45.07 6.74 11.56
N PRO A 120 -45.48 7.98 11.26
CA PRO A 120 -44.90 8.77 10.18
C PRO A 120 -43.40 9.00 10.37
N THR A 121 -42.70 9.04 9.25
CA THR A 121 -41.30 9.44 9.16
C THR A 121 -41.10 10.39 7.99
N ARG A 122 -39.88 10.76 7.68
CA ARG A 122 -39.52 11.61 6.54
C ARG A 122 -38.58 10.88 5.60
N LEU A 123 -38.83 10.98 4.30
CA LEU A 123 -38.03 10.30 3.27
C LEU A 123 -36.57 10.71 3.35
N GLY A 124 -36.27 11.99 3.52
CA GLY A 124 -34.89 12.47 3.67
C GLY A 124 -34.16 11.85 4.84
N LYS A 125 -34.85 11.67 6.00
CA LYS A 125 -34.27 10.97 7.16
C LYS A 125 -33.98 9.50 6.85
N GLU A 126 -34.87 8.82 6.14
CA GLU A 126 -34.66 7.41 5.78
C GLU A 126 -33.43 7.26 4.84
N ILE A 127 -33.24 8.17 3.89
CA ILE A 127 -32.03 8.18 3.05
C ILE A 127 -30.78 8.49 3.88
N ARG A 128 -30.86 9.46 4.80
CA ARG A 128 -29.72 9.85 5.64
C ARG A 128 -29.20 8.71 6.50
N VAL A 129 -30.04 7.76 6.89
CA VAL A 129 -29.59 6.56 7.61
C VAL A 129 -28.55 5.77 6.83
N PHE A 130 -28.69 5.65 5.50
CA PHE A 130 -27.72 4.94 4.67
C PHE A 130 -26.39 5.70 4.60
N ALA A 131 -26.42 7.01 4.40
CA ALA A 131 -25.24 7.85 4.39
C ALA A 131 -24.49 7.75 5.75
N TYR A 132 -25.22 7.90 6.85
CA TYR A 132 -24.64 7.76 8.21
C TYR A 132 -23.98 6.41 8.42
N ARG A 133 -24.62 5.31 8.00
CA ARG A 133 -24.04 3.97 8.13
C ARG A 133 -22.76 3.82 7.31
N LEU A 134 -22.72 4.36 6.09
CA LEU A 134 -21.50 4.36 5.25
C LEU A 134 -20.38 5.16 5.90
N GLU A 135 -20.67 6.34 6.48
CA GLU A 135 -19.68 7.14 7.23
C GLU A 135 -19.03 6.34 8.36
N GLN A 136 -19.86 5.62 9.14
CA GLN A 136 -19.34 4.81 10.25
C GLN A 136 -18.41 3.70 9.75
N GLN A 137 -18.79 3.01 8.66
CA GLN A 137 -17.95 1.96 8.08
C GLN A 137 -16.68 2.53 7.44
N LEU A 138 -16.79 3.68 6.78
CA LEU A 138 -15.63 4.36 6.20
C LEU A 138 -14.64 4.82 7.28
N ALA A 139 -15.14 5.32 8.41
CA ALA A 139 -14.29 5.69 9.54
C ALA A 139 -13.52 4.48 10.10
N LEU A 140 -14.16 3.32 10.20
CA LEU A 140 -13.51 2.07 10.60
C LEU A 140 -12.44 1.64 9.59
N LEU A 141 -12.76 1.67 8.29
CA LEU A 141 -11.80 1.31 7.26
C LEU A 141 -10.57 2.23 7.26
N ARG A 142 -10.78 3.55 7.40
CA ARG A 142 -9.69 4.54 7.46
C ARG A 142 -8.83 4.41 8.73
N ALA A 143 -9.36 3.80 9.77
CA ALA A 143 -8.62 3.57 11.03
C ALA A 143 -7.71 2.33 10.96
N VAL A 144 -7.90 1.45 9.97
CA VAL A 144 -7.03 0.29 9.78
C VAL A 144 -5.64 0.77 9.33
N PRO A 145 -4.58 0.47 10.09
CA PRO A 145 -3.23 0.82 9.66
C PRO A 145 -2.82 -0.03 8.46
N ILE A 146 -2.26 0.58 7.44
CA ILE A 146 -1.70 -0.16 6.31
C ILE A 146 -0.25 -0.46 6.64
N SER A 147 0.00 -1.71 6.98
CA SER A 147 1.28 -2.16 7.53
C SER A 147 2.23 -2.67 6.46
N ALA A 148 3.53 -2.62 6.77
CA ALA A 148 4.59 -3.17 5.94
C ALA A 148 5.65 -3.88 6.80
N LYS A 149 6.30 -4.85 6.20
CA LYS A 149 7.41 -5.58 6.83
C LYS A 149 8.74 -5.13 6.26
N PHE A 150 9.68 -4.83 7.15
CA PHE A 150 11.09 -4.64 6.84
C PHE A 150 11.94 -5.21 7.99
N GLY A 151 12.56 -6.37 7.78
CA GLY A 151 13.32 -7.03 8.85
C GLY A 151 14.25 -8.17 8.39
N GLY A 152 14.30 -8.47 7.09
CA GLY A 152 15.08 -9.59 6.56
C GLY A 152 14.42 -10.95 6.78
N ALA A 153 15.19 -12.01 6.57
CA ALA A 153 14.72 -13.40 6.45
C ALA A 153 13.99 -13.94 7.70
N THR A 154 14.21 -13.36 8.86
CA THR A 154 13.59 -13.80 10.13
C THR A 154 12.98 -12.65 10.93
N GLY A 155 12.95 -11.45 10.37
CA GLY A 155 12.50 -10.23 11.05
C GLY A 155 13.51 -9.60 12.00
N ASN A 156 14.75 -10.10 12.05
CA ASN A 156 15.76 -9.72 13.04
C ASN A 156 16.93 -8.90 12.46
N PHE A 157 16.89 -8.48 11.20
CA PHE A 157 17.97 -7.73 10.53
C PHE A 157 19.34 -8.43 10.55
N ASN A 158 19.40 -9.76 10.61
CA ASN A 158 20.63 -10.51 10.80
C ASN A 158 21.71 -10.15 9.76
N ALA A 159 21.38 -10.19 8.47
CA ALA A 159 22.32 -9.87 7.39
C ALA A 159 22.74 -8.38 7.44
N HIS A 160 21.81 -7.49 7.77
CA HIS A 160 22.08 -6.06 7.91
C HIS A 160 23.08 -5.79 9.04
N HIS A 161 22.85 -6.37 10.21
CA HIS A 161 23.76 -6.23 11.36
C HIS A 161 25.12 -6.88 11.11
N ALA A 162 25.16 -8.03 10.42
CA ALA A 162 26.41 -8.68 10.06
C ALA A 162 27.28 -7.81 9.15
N ALA A 163 26.66 -7.13 8.18
CA ALA A 163 27.38 -6.29 7.22
C ALA A 163 27.70 -4.89 7.76
N TYR A 164 26.77 -4.27 8.49
CA TYR A 164 26.92 -2.90 9.02
C TYR A 164 26.44 -2.84 10.48
N PRO A 165 27.23 -3.38 11.44
CA PRO A 165 26.83 -3.50 12.84
C PRO A 165 26.64 -2.16 13.56
N GLN A 166 27.21 -1.07 13.04
CA GLN A 166 27.09 0.28 13.62
C GLN A 166 25.81 1.03 13.23
N THR A 167 25.00 0.45 12.34
CA THR A 167 23.76 1.09 11.88
C THR A 167 22.59 0.65 12.76
N ASP A 168 21.79 1.62 13.23
CA ASP A 168 20.51 1.33 13.84
C ASP A 168 19.49 0.97 12.73
N TRP A 169 19.44 -0.32 12.42
CA TRP A 169 18.59 -0.85 11.35
C TRP A 169 17.10 -0.75 11.66
N ARG A 170 16.71 -0.77 12.94
CA ARG A 170 15.32 -0.57 13.34
C ARG A 170 14.87 0.86 13.02
N ALA A 171 15.61 1.83 13.52
CA ALA A 171 15.31 3.24 13.23
C ALA A 171 15.41 3.56 11.73
N PHE A 172 16.33 2.92 10.99
CA PHE A 172 16.39 3.05 9.54
C PHE A 172 15.11 2.53 8.87
N ALA A 173 14.68 1.32 9.21
CA ALA A 173 13.50 0.68 8.63
C ALA A 173 12.21 1.45 8.99
N ASP A 174 12.08 1.90 10.25
CA ASP A 174 10.96 2.73 10.70
C ASP A 174 10.83 4.00 9.85
N ARG A 175 11.92 4.74 9.70
CA ARG A 175 11.94 5.96 8.86
C ARG A 175 11.68 5.66 7.38
N PHE A 176 12.28 4.62 6.85
CA PHE A 176 12.11 4.26 5.44
C PHE A 176 10.64 3.93 5.13
N VAL A 177 10.02 3.08 5.93
CA VAL A 177 8.64 2.64 5.73
C VAL A 177 7.65 3.79 5.96
N SER A 178 7.86 4.60 7.02
CA SER A 178 6.93 5.70 7.33
C SER A 178 7.13 6.93 6.44
N GLU A 179 8.37 7.41 6.29
CA GLU A 179 8.64 8.69 5.62
C GLU A 179 8.71 8.55 4.09
N ARG A 180 9.11 7.38 3.57
CA ARG A 180 9.25 7.16 2.13
C ARG A 180 8.06 6.47 1.49
N LEU A 181 7.40 5.58 2.22
CA LEU A 181 6.27 4.80 1.71
C LEU A 181 4.93 5.21 2.34
N GLY A 182 4.95 5.96 3.44
CA GLY A 182 3.73 6.37 4.15
C GLY A 182 2.95 5.19 4.72
N LEU A 183 3.66 4.12 5.11
CA LEU A 183 3.11 2.89 5.68
C LEU A 183 3.51 2.77 7.16
N VAL A 184 2.89 1.85 7.89
CA VAL A 184 3.23 1.55 9.27
C VAL A 184 4.12 0.32 9.29
N ARG A 185 5.37 0.41 9.80
CA ARG A 185 6.21 -0.77 9.90
C ARG A 185 5.77 -1.66 11.06
N GLU A 186 5.57 -2.94 10.79
CA GLU A 186 5.37 -3.95 11.83
C GLU A 186 6.67 -4.15 12.61
N ALA A 187 6.64 -3.83 13.91
CA ALA A 187 7.82 -3.89 14.77
C ALA A 187 8.30 -5.33 15.04
N TRP A 188 7.37 -6.28 15.05
CA TRP A 188 7.59 -7.68 15.39
C TRP A 188 7.02 -8.57 14.30
N THR A 189 7.89 -9.17 13.52
CA THR A 189 7.55 -10.07 12.42
C THR A 189 8.46 -11.29 12.43
N THR A 190 8.10 -12.29 11.66
CA THR A 190 8.97 -13.42 11.31
C THR A 190 9.54 -13.19 9.91
N GLN A 191 9.59 -14.20 9.07
CA GLN A 191 9.93 -14.03 7.66
C GLN A 191 8.86 -13.25 6.89
N ILE A 192 7.60 -13.36 7.31
CA ILE A 192 6.41 -12.75 6.69
C ILE A 192 5.81 -11.67 7.59
N SER A 193 4.85 -10.90 7.04
CA SER A 193 3.95 -10.05 7.80
C SER A 193 3.00 -10.88 8.67
N ASN A 194 2.42 -10.25 9.70
CA ASN A 194 1.42 -10.90 10.56
C ASN A 194 0.06 -11.05 9.86
N TYR A 195 -0.24 -10.21 8.85
CA TYR A 195 -1.51 -10.19 8.09
C TYR A 195 -2.77 -9.95 8.93
N ASP A 196 -2.65 -9.21 10.03
CA ASP A 196 -3.77 -8.93 10.94
C ASP A 196 -4.62 -7.72 10.50
N ASN A 197 -4.13 -6.91 9.57
CA ASN A 197 -4.73 -5.67 9.07
C ASN A 197 -4.44 -5.44 7.57
#